data_47be8f8e909d1609707750d20abec856
#
_entry.id   47be8f8e909d1609707750d20abec856
#
_cell.length_a   1.000
_cell.length_b   1.000
_cell.length_c   1.000
_cell.angle_alpha   90.00
_cell.angle_beta   90.00
_cell.angle_gamma   90.00
#
_symmetry.space_group_name_H-M   'P 1'
#
loop_
_entity.id
_entity.type
_entity.pdbx_description
1 polymer ?
#
loop_
_entity_poly.entity_id
_entity_poly.type
_entity_poly.pdbx_seq_one_letter_code
_entity_poly.pdbx_strand_id
1 'polypeptide(L)'
;LLIDPLPYSEFILTLRHSLLVLTDSGGIQEEAHTLGIPTLILRDATERPEVLLEGNALLVGTDSNRIEIEINDLIRNSNRFKSNKKNLNTFGDGNASKFILEKTIEFLDKKK
;
A
#
# COMPACT_ATOMS: atom_id res chain seq x y z
N LEU A 1 1.45 14.72 16.46
CA LEU A 1 2.77 14.31 16.91
C LEU A 1 3.71 14.26 15.70
N LEU A 2 4.80 14.99 15.74
CA LEU A 2 5.88 14.94 14.76
C LEU A 2 7.02 14.11 15.36
N ILE A 3 7.48 13.09 14.64
CA ILE A 3 8.54 12.19 15.08
C ILE A 3 9.64 12.09 14.02
N ASP A 4 10.83 11.69 14.41
CA ASP A 4 11.89 11.34 13.49
C ASP A 4 11.54 10.09 12.66
N PRO A 5 12.14 9.92 11.47
CA PRO A 5 11.95 8.72 10.68
C PRO A 5 12.22 7.45 11.49
N LEU A 6 11.29 6.51 11.43
CA LEU A 6 11.41 5.23 12.13
C LEU A 6 12.29 4.25 11.35
N PRO A 7 13.04 3.36 12.01
CA PRO A 7 13.57 2.16 11.38
C PRO A 7 12.47 1.35 10.70
N TYR A 8 12.80 0.63 9.62
CA TYR A 8 11.80 -0.05 8.80
C TYR A 8 10.87 -0.99 9.59
N SER A 9 11.41 -1.80 10.48
CA SER A 9 10.63 -2.73 11.32
C SER A 9 9.63 -2.00 12.23
N GLU A 10 10.04 -0.90 12.84
CA GLU A 10 9.17 -0.08 13.70
C GLU A 10 8.12 0.67 12.87
N PHE A 11 8.51 1.13 11.69
CA PHE A 11 7.58 1.75 10.74
C PHE A 11 6.47 0.78 10.33
N ILE A 12 6.80 -0.45 9.95
CA ILE A 12 5.82 -1.48 9.57
C ILE A 12 4.90 -1.84 10.73
N LEU A 13 5.42 -1.95 11.96
CA LEU A 13 4.60 -2.16 13.14
C LEU A 13 3.61 -1.01 13.38
N THR A 14 4.08 0.23 13.25
CA THR A 14 3.23 1.42 13.39
C THR A 14 2.16 1.45 12.31
N LEU A 15 2.54 1.19 11.07
CA LEU A 15 1.64 1.12 9.94
C LEU A 15 0.55 0.06 10.16
N ARG A 16 0.93 -1.14 10.60
CA ARG A 16 0.01 -2.26 10.87
C ARG A 16 -1.05 -1.93 11.92
N HIS A 17 -0.72 -1.07 12.90
CA HIS A 17 -1.63 -0.65 13.96
C HIS A 17 -2.37 0.66 13.64
N SER A 18 -2.14 1.23 12.46
CA SER A 18 -2.81 2.47 12.03
C SER A 18 -4.25 2.17 11.62
N LEU A 19 -5.15 3.10 11.92
CA LEU A 19 -6.53 3.06 11.47
C LEU A 19 -6.64 3.34 9.97
N LEU A 20 -5.84 4.29 9.50
CA LEU A 20 -5.72 4.71 8.11
C LEU A 20 -4.34 5.36 7.89
N VAL A 21 -3.96 5.52 6.64
CA VAL A 21 -2.72 6.18 6.21
C VAL A 21 -3.02 7.28 5.22
N LEU A 22 -2.35 8.42 5.40
CA LEU A 22 -2.28 9.49 4.40
C LEU A 22 -0.86 9.52 3.86
N THR A 23 -0.70 9.41 2.55
CA THR A 23 0.63 9.38 1.94
C THR A 23 0.61 9.85 0.48
N ASP A 24 1.73 10.37 0.02
CA ASP A 24 2.03 10.62 -1.38
C ASP A 24 3.08 9.64 -1.95
N SER A 25 3.61 8.75 -1.11
CA SER A 25 4.66 7.79 -1.44
C SER A 25 4.12 6.52 -2.10
N GLY A 26 4.67 6.15 -3.28
CA GLY A 26 4.35 4.89 -3.95
C GLY A 26 4.69 3.66 -3.12
N GLY A 27 5.84 3.63 -2.46
CA GLY A 27 6.25 2.51 -1.60
C GLY A 27 5.31 2.30 -0.40
N ILE A 28 4.91 3.38 0.26
CA ILE A 28 3.95 3.29 1.38
C ILE A 28 2.57 2.83 0.90
N GLN A 29 2.14 3.20 -0.30
CA GLN A 29 0.92 2.67 -0.91
C GLN A 29 0.96 1.14 -1.04
N GLU A 30 2.08 0.58 -1.52
CA GLU A 30 2.27 -0.87 -1.66
C GLU A 30 2.25 -1.58 -0.30
N GLU A 31 2.96 -1.05 0.68
CA GLU A 31 3.05 -1.62 2.02
C GLU A 31 1.72 -1.55 2.77
N ALA A 32 1.04 -0.41 2.75
CA ALA A 32 -0.28 -0.24 3.36
C ALA A 32 -1.32 -1.15 2.72
N HIS A 33 -1.29 -1.28 1.39
CA HIS A 33 -2.15 -2.19 0.65
C HIS A 33 -1.93 -3.64 1.07
N THR A 34 -0.66 -4.09 1.12
CA THR A 34 -0.28 -5.44 1.55
C THR A 34 -0.75 -5.76 2.97
N LEU A 35 -0.74 -4.76 3.84
CA LEU A 35 -1.22 -4.88 5.22
C LEU A 35 -2.75 -4.73 5.36
N GLY A 36 -3.44 -4.38 4.26
CA GLY A 36 -4.88 -4.15 4.27
C GLY A 36 -5.30 -2.87 5.01
N ILE A 37 -4.43 -1.88 5.08
CA ILE A 37 -4.68 -0.60 5.75
C ILE A 37 -5.31 0.39 4.77
N PRO A 38 -6.45 1.01 5.11
CA PRO A 38 -7.06 2.06 4.32
C PRO A 38 -6.08 3.20 4.04
N THR A 39 -5.96 3.61 2.79
CA THR A 39 -4.97 4.61 2.38
C THR A 39 -5.62 5.75 1.61
N LEU A 40 -5.40 6.99 2.06
CA LEU A 40 -5.70 8.20 1.32
C LEU A 40 -4.44 8.69 0.62
N ILE A 41 -4.49 8.72 -0.70
CA ILE A 41 -3.33 9.11 -1.52
C ILE A 41 -3.45 10.61 -1.82
N LEU A 42 -2.48 11.38 -1.32
CA LEU A 42 -2.41 12.84 -1.43
C LEU A 42 -1.89 13.29 -2.81
N ARG A 43 -2.47 12.73 -3.86
CA ARG A 43 -2.11 12.98 -5.26
C ARG A 43 -3.35 12.94 -6.14
N ASP A 44 -3.27 13.53 -7.33
CA ASP A 44 -4.33 13.48 -8.35
C ASP A 44 -4.27 12.21 -9.20
N ALA A 45 -3.10 11.56 -9.24
CA ALA A 45 -2.87 10.29 -9.93
C ALA A 45 -1.91 9.41 -9.15
N THR A 46 -1.94 8.11 -9.39
CA THR A 46 -0.99 7.15 -8.83
C THR A 46 -0.40 6.25 -9.93
N GLU A 47 0.87 5.92 -9.79
CA GLU A 47 1.55 4.89 -10.58
C GLU A 47 1.26 3.46 -10.09
N ARG A 48 0.39 3.31 -9.09
CA ARG A 48 -0.06 2.05 -8.50
C ARG A 48 -1.58 1.90 -8.64
N PRO A 49 -2.12 1.79 -9.86
CA PRO A 49 -3.57 1.71 -10.07
C PRO A 49 -4.22 0.51 -9.36
N GLU A 50 -3.46 -0.55 -9.11
CA GLU A 50 -3.92 -1.77 -8.43
C GLU A 50 -4.51 -1.47 -7.06
N VAL A 51 -3.90 -0.54 -6.30
CA VAL A 51 -4.37 -0.19 -4.95
C VAL A 51 -5.76 0.47 -4.96
N LEU A 52 -6.09 1.15 -6.06
CA LEU A 52 -7.41 1.74 -6.27
C LEU A 52 -8.44 0.68 -6.67
N LEU A 53 -8.06 -0.21 -7.58
CA LEU A 53 -8.94 -1.27 -8.11
C LEU A 53 -9.36 -2.26 -7.04
N GLU A 54 -8.48 -2.56 -6.10
CA GLU A 54 -8.75 -3.48 -4.99
C GLU A 54 -9.46 -2.82 -3.81
N GLY A 55 -9.71 -1.51 -3.87
CA GLY A 55 -10.61 -0.79 -2.97
C GLY A 55 -10.04 -0.44 -1.60
N ASN A 56 -8.74 -0.56 -1.39
CA ASN A 56 -8.08 -0.20 -0.13
C ASN A 56 -7.51 1.23 -0.14
N ALA A 57 -7.57 1.92 -1.28
CA ALA A 57 -7.02 3.27 -1.41
C ALA A 57 -7.94 4.20 -2.18
N LEU A 58 -7.81 5.48 -1.92
CA LEU A 58 -8.55 6.54 -2.58
C LEU A 58 -7.62 7.72 -2.90
N LEU A 59 -7.68 8.23 -4.14
CA LEU A 59 -7.02 9.48 -4.52
C LEU A 59 -7.82 10.66 -3.97
N VAL A 60 -7.20 11.48 -3.13
CA VAL A 60 -7.85 12.64 -2.50
C VAL A 60 -7.24 13.97 -2.91
N GLY A 61 -6.11 13.96 -3.62
CA GLY A 61 -5.39 15.18 -3.98
C GLY A 61 -4.82 15.88 -2.75
N THR A 62 -4.71 17.20 -2.81
CA THR A 62 -4.12 18.04 -1.76
C THR A 62 -5.08 19.07 -1.15
N ASP A 63 -6.36 19.01 -1.52
CA ASP A 63 -7.39 19.88 -0.94
C ASP A 63 -7.73 19.46 0.48
N SER A 64 -7.50 20.35 1.44
CA SER A 64 -7.68 20.05 2.86
C SER A 64 -9.11 19.69 3.25
N ASN A 65 -10.11 20.34 2.62
CA ASN A 65 -11.52 20.06 2.92
C ASN A 65 -11.90 18.66 2.45
N ARG A 66 -11.44 18.28 1.26
CA ARG A 66 -11.68 16.94 0.73
C ARG A 66 -11.00 15.87 1.59
N ILE A 67 -9.75 16.09 2.00
CA ILE A 67 -9.03 15.19 2.90
C ILE A 67 -9.78 15.00 4.21
N GLU A 68 -10.23 16.09 4.83
CA GLU A 68 -10.99 16.04 6.09
C GLU A 68 -12.31 15.28 5.95
N ILE A 69 -13.05 15.50 4.88
CA ILE A 69 -14.32 14.80 4.59
C ILE A 69 -14.06 13.29 4.48
N GLU A 70 -13.04 12.88 3.71
CA GLU A 70 -12.75 11.48 3.50
C GLU A 70 -12.23 10.78 4.78
N ILE A 71 -11.42 11.46 5.59
CA ILE A 71 -10.99 10.95 6.90
C ILE A 71 -12.19 10.71 7.81
N ASN A 72 -13.09 11.71 7.92
CA ASN A 72 -14.25 11.60 8.77
C ASN A 72 -15.22 10.49 8.32
N ASP A 73 -15.38 10.33 7.01
CA ASP A 73 -16.18 9.23 6.46
C ASP A 73 -15.56 7.87 6.79
N LEU A 74 -14.25 7.71 6.63
CA LEU A 74 -13.54 6.48 6.97
C LEU A 74 -13.64 6.12 8.46
N ILE A 75 -13.53 7.10 9.34
CA ILE A 75 -13.65 6.89 10.79
C ILE A 75 -15.07 6.44 11.15
N ARG A 76 -16.09 7.04 10.54
CA ARG A 76 -17.50 6.70 10.79
C ARG A 76 -17.91 5.37 10.17
N ASN A 77 -17.40 5.08 8.97
CA ASN A 77 -17.74 3.93 8.15
C ASN A 77 -16.54 2.98 8.00
N SER A 78 -16.01 2.49 9.12
CA SER A 78 -14.81 1.62 9.14
C SER A 78 -14.95 0.34 8.29
N ASN A 79 -16.15 0.00 7.87
CA ASN A 79 -16.43 -1.15 7.00
C ASN A 79 -16.23 -0.86 5.50
N ARG A 80 -16.10 0.41 5.09
CA ARG A 80 -15.96 0.81 3.68
C ARG A 80 -14.78 0.11 2.98
N PHE A 81 -13.69 -0.13 3.71
CA PHE A 81 -12.47 -0.78 3.21
C PHE A 81 -12.25 -2.21 3.71
N LYS A 82 -13.16 -2.74 4.55
CA LYS A 82 -12.98 -4.10 5.11
C LYS A 82 -13.33 -5.23 4.14
N SER A 83 -13.96 -4.94 3.02
CA SER A 83 -14.51 -5.96 2.13
C SER A 83 -13.48 -6.64 1.21
N ASN A 84 -12.27 -6.11 1.06
CA ASN A 84 -11.30 -6.56 0.07
C ASN A 84 -9.99 -7.13 0.64
N LYS A 85 -10.03 -7.81 1.78
CA LYS A 85 -8.86 -8.53 2.31
C LYS A 85 -8.38 -9.71 1.44
N LYS A 86 -8.93 -9.90 0.24
CA LYS A 86 -8.73 -11.14 -0.53
C LYS A 86 -7.43 -11.19 -1.35
N ASN A 87 -6.74 -10.08 -1.61
CA ASN A 87 -5.54 -10.06 -2.46
C ASN A 87 -4.40 -9.24 -1.87
N LEU A 88 -3.96 -9.62 -0.67
CA LEU A 88 -2.82 -8.96 -0.01
C LEU A 88 -1.48 -9.20 -0.73
N ASN A 89 -1.45 -10.06 -1.75
CA ASN A 89 -0.24 -10.41 -2.51
C ASN A 89 -0.14 -9.74 -3.88
N THR A 90 -0.87 -8.66 -4.12
CA THR A 90 -0.86 -7.89 -5.38
C THR A 90 0.55 -7.50 -5.82
N PHE A 91 1.40 -7.12 -4.89
CA PHE A 91 2.79 -6.72 -5.12
C PHE A 91 3.80 -7.85 -4.89
N GLY A 92 3.34 -9.08 -4.73
CA GLY A 92 4.16 -10.28 -4.56
C GLY A 92 4.02 -10.94 -3.19
N ASP A 93 4.58 -12.14 -3.10
CA ASP A 93 4.52 -13.03 -1.93
C ASP A 93 5.86 -13.19 -1.20
N GLY A 94 6.86 -12.36 -1.57
CA GLY A 94 8.21 -12.41 -1.00
C GLY A 94 9.14 -13.42 -1.67
N ASN A 95 8.70 -14.16 -2.70
CA ASN A 95 9.49 -15.21 -3.38
C ASN A 95 10.18 -14.73 -4.67
N ALA A 96 10.19 -13.42 -4.96
CA ALA A 96 10.73 -12.87 -6.19
C ALA A 96 12.20 -13.27 -6.43
N SER A 97 13.05 -13.23 -5.41
CA SER A 97 14.47 -13.59 -5.52
C SER A 97 14.68 -15.05 -5.95
N LYS A 98 13.89 -15.98 -5.40
CA LYS A 98 13.92 -17.39 -5.77
C LYS A 98 13.53 -17.57 -7.24
N PHE A 99 12.42 -16.95 -7.65
CA PHE A 99 11.93 -17.03 -9.02
C PHE A 99 12.92 -16.44 -10.04
N ILE A 100 13.53 -15.29 -9.71
CA ILE A 100 14.55 -14.65 -10.53
C ILE A 100 15.77 -15.58 -10.68
N LEU A 101 16.23 -16.19 -9.60
CA LEU A 101 17.36 -17.11 -9.62
C LEU A 101 17.08 -18.32 -10.52
N GLU A 102 15.93 -18.96 -10.36
CA GLU A 102 15.51 -20.10 -11.19
C GLU A 102 15.49 -19.73 -12.68
N LYS A 103 14.88 -18.59 -13.04
CA LYS A 103 14.84 -18.11 -14.43
C LYS A 103 16.20 -17.74 -14.99
N THR A 104 17.08 -17.21 -14.16
CA THR A 104 18.45 -16.88 -14.56
C THR A 104 19.24 -18.15 -14.89
N ILE A 105 19.14 -19.19 -14.07
CA ILE A 105 19.80 -20.48 -14.30
C ILE A 105 19.26 -21.12 -15.60
N GLU A 106 17.95 -21.20 -15.78
CA GLU A 106 17.34 -21.71 -17.01
C GLU A 106 17.83 -20.99 -18.27
N PHE A 107 18.00 -19.67 -18.19
CA PHE A 107 18.50 -18.86 -19.31
C PHE A 107 19.97 -19.15 -19.63
N LEU A 108 20.80 -19.28 -18.59
CA LEU A 108 22.22 -19.56 -18.76
C LEU A 108 22.45 -20.98 -19.30
N ASP A 109 21.68 -21.97 -18.86
CA ASP A 109 21.81 -23.35 -19.32
C ASP A 109 21.39 -23.52 -20.79
N LYS A 110 20.41 -22.74 -21.26
CA LYS A 110 20.01 -22.72 -22.69
C LYS A 110 21.05 -22.10 -23.60
N LYS A 111 22.02 -21.35 -23.09
CA LYS A 111 23.11 -20.73 -23.85
C LYS A 111 24.36 -21.62 -23.96
N LYS A 112 24.41 -22.72 -23.26
CA LYS A 112 25.45 -23.73 -23.40
C LYS A 112 25.15 -24.64 -24.59
#